data_c5847e721b0edcf68d8ea3cab159eebe
#
_entry.id   c5847e721b0edcf68d8ea3cab159eebe
#
_cell.length_a   1.000
_cell.length_b   1.000
_cell.length_c   1.000
_cell.angle_alpha   90.00
_cell.angle_beta   90.00
_cell.angle_gamma   90.00
#
_symmetry.space_group_name_H-M   'P 1'
#
loop_
_entity.id
_entity.type
_entity.pdbx_description
1 polymer ?
#
loop_
_entity_poly.entity_id
_entity_poly.type
_entity_poly.pdbx_seq_one_letter_code
_entity_poly.pdbx_strand_id
1 'polypeptide(L)'
;GYKQQRVEFEDLIYQNVKLAGTPATEDTVTPVGIQQGTGVKIGATQRIMNQGSLQNTGVDTDVAIVGEGFFRVQQYDGSYAYTRDGSFKVDSNGQLVTNNGLRVMPEIILPEGFDVSTLNITQTGLVSVKVNGGNDPVEVGQIELYRFPNAVGLQAEGDNLFKVTNASGEAIPGRPGYEGFGDTRHKFLEMSNVSVVNEMVQMIVAQR
;
A
#
# COMPACT_ATOMS: atom_id res chain seq x y z
N GLY A 1 5.65 4.55 -0.86
CA GLY A 1 5.12 3.21 -1.01
C GLY A 1 4.78 2.48 0.28
N TYR A 2 5.56 2.64 1.38
CA TYR A 2 5.31 1.94 2.64
C TYR A 2 4.00 2.39 3.30
N LYS A 3 3.22 1.43 3.83
CA LYS A 3 1.96 1.68 4.55
C LYS A 3 2.09 1.28 6.02
N GLN A 4 1.60 2.15 6.89
CA GLN A 4 1.57 1.95 8.35
C GLN A 4 0.83 0.66 8.72
N GLN A 5 1.35 -0.04 9.73
CA GLN A 5 0.69 -1.19 10.35
C GLN A 5 0.26 -0.85 11.76
N ARG A 6 -0.93 -1.28 12.14
CA ARG A 6 -1.46 -1.17 13.49
C ARG A 6 -1.62 -2.57 14.06
N VAL A 7 -1.14 -2.74 15.28
CA VAL A 7 -1.32 -3.98 16.05
C VAL A 7 -2.57 -3.86 16.90
N GLU A 8 -3.43 -4.87 16.85
CA GLU A 8 -4.60 -5.02 17.71
C GLU A 8 -4.30 -6.09 18.74
N PHE A 9 -4.54 -5.74 20.00
CA PHE A 9 -4.33 -6.63 21.13
C PHE A 9 -5.67 -7.21 21.59
N GLU A 10 -5.69 -8.50 21.89
CA GLU A 10 -6.80 -9.18 22.53
C GLU A 10 -6.38 -9.63 23.91
N ASP A 11 -7.26 -9.45 24.89
CA ASP A 11 -7.06 -9.99 26.22
C ASP A 11 -7.24 -11.51 26.25
N LEU A 12 -6.54 -12.16 27.15
CA LEU A 12 -6.69 -13.58 27.41
C LEU A 12 -7.75 -13.82 28.47
N ILE A 13 -8.15 -15.07 28.61
CA ILE A 13 -9.18 -15.52 29.56
C ILE A 13 -8.81 -15.08 30.97
N TYR A 14 -9.78 -14.51 31.69
CA TYR A 14 -9.66 -14.17 33.10
C TYR A 14 -9.83 -15.41 33.97
N GLN A 15 -8.94 -15.59 34.93
CA GLN A 15 -9.12 -16.56 36.00
C GLN A 15 -9.89 -15.93 37.17
N ASN A 16 -10.99 -16.54 37.57
CA ASN A 16 -11.73 -16.12 38.73
C ASN A 16 -11.04 -16.65 39.99
N VAL A 17 -10.33 -15.80 40.69
CA VAL A 17 -9.69 -16.12 41.99
C VAL A 17 -10.74 -16.18 43.06
N LYS A 18 -11.74 -15.30 43.02
CA LYS A 18 -12.87 -15.25 43.93
C LYS A 18 -14.12 -14.82 43.17
N LEU A 19 -15.18 -15.61 43.25
CA LEU A 19 -16.47 -15.28 42.64
C LEU A 19 -17.22 -14.26 43.51
N ALA A 20 -17.85 -13.27 42.84
CA ALA A 20 -18.80 -12.40 43.53
C ALA A 20 -19.96 -13.23 44.08
N GLY A 21 -20.45 -12.89 45.26
CA GLY A 21 -21.52 -13.62 45.91
C GLY A 21 -21.06 -14.83 46.75
N THR A 22 -19.76 -15.08 46.88
CA THR A 22 -19.29 -16.11 47.83
C THR A 22 -19.49 -15.62 49.26
N PRO A 23 -20.03 -16.47 50.17
CA PRO A 23 -20.19 -16.09 51.56
C PRO A 23 -18.81 -15.88 52.20
N ALA A 24 -18.63 -14.70 52.81
CA ALA A 24 -17.43 -14.37 53.58
C ALA A 24 -17.57 -14.79 55.07
N THR A 25 -18.81 -14.76 55.58
CA THR A 25 -19.28 -15.24 56.89
C THR A 25 -20.75 -15.65 56.77
N GLU A 26 -21.33 -16.24 57.82
CA GLU A 26 -22.76 -16.72 57.77
C GLU A 26 -23.76 -15.65 57.35
N ASP A 27 -23.46 -14.35 57.58
CA ASP A 27 -24.38 -13.24 57.30
C ASP A 27 -23.86 -12.23 56.25
N THR A 28 -22.64 -12.42 55.67
CA THR A 28 -22.06 -11.44 54.71
C THR A 28 -21.58 -12.10 53.43
N VAL A 29 -22.00 -11.51 52.30
CA VAL A 29 -21.62 -11.94 50.95
C VAL A 29 -20.64 -10.93 50.39
N THR A 30 -19.55 -11.41 49.75
CA THR A 30 -18.60 -10.52 49.06
C THR A 30 -19.26 -9.87 47.88
N PRO A 31 -19.38 -8.50 47.85
CA PRO A 31 -20.09 -7.81 46.76
C PRO A 31 -19.31 -7.82 45.43
N VAL A 32 -17.97 -8.03 45.49
CA VAL A 32 -17.11 -7.96 44.30
C VAL A 32 -16.22 -9.19 44.21
N GLY A 33 -16.14 -9.86 43.07
CA GLY A 33 -15.21 -10.93 42.80
C GLY A 33 -13.82 -10.40 42.43
N ILE A 34 -12.81 -11.25 42.57
CA ILE A 34 -11.44 -10.98 42.12
C ILE A 34 -11.20 -11.81 40.85
N GLN A 35 -10.95 -11.11 39.76
CA GLN A 35 -10.56 -11.72 38.48
C GLN A 35 -9.12 -11.33 38.16
N GLN A 36 -8.31 -12.31 37.82
CA GLN A 36 -6.94 -12.11 37.41
C GLN A 36 -6.83 -12.38 35.92
N GLY A 37 -6.44 -11.36 35.14
CA GLY A 37 -6.16 -11.51 33.70
C GLY A 37 -4.86 -12.29 33.50
N THR A 38 -4.84 -13.19 32.51
CA THR A 38 -3.66 -13.99 32.13
C THR A 38 -2.75 -13.29 31.12
N GLY A 39 -3.05 -12.02 30.80
CA GLY A 39 -2.28 -11.19 29.88
C GLY A 39 -3.02 -10.86 28.59
N VAL A 40 -2.28 -10.35 27.63
CA VAL A 40 -2.78 -9.98 26.29
C VAL A 40 -1.96 -10.71 25.20
N LYS A 41 -2.60 -11.00 24.09
CA LYS A 41 -1.94 -11.53 22.89
C LYS A 41 -2.15 -10.56 21.74
N ILE A 42 -1.28 -10.65 20.73
CA ILE A 42 -1.50 -9.96 19.45
C ILE A 42 -2.62 -10.73 18.72
N GLY A 43 -3.77 -10.08 18.55
CA GLY A 43 -4.93 -10.65 17.84
C GLY A 43 -4.82 -10.51 16.35
N ALA A 44 -4.48 -9.30 15.88
CA ALA A 44 -4.35 -8.99 14.46
C ALA A 44 -3.33 -7.85 14.22
N THR A 45 -2.83 -7.82 12.99
CA THR A 45 -2.09 -6.67 12.47
C THR A 45 -2.84 -6.13 11.26
N GLN A 46 -3.35 -4.91 11.36
CA GLN A 46 -4.07 -4.26 10.27
C GLN A 46 -3.18 -3.23 9.59
N ARG A 47 -3.17 -3.23 8.25
CA ARG A 47 -2.47 -2.22 7.47
C ARG A 47 -3.41 -1.08 7.12
N ILE A 48 -2.94 0.15 7.35
CA ILE A 48 -3.67 1.38 7.02
C ILE A 48 -3.31 1.77 5.59
N MET A 49 -4.27 1.61 4.66
CA MET A 49 -4.06 1.87 3.23
C MET A 49 -4.30 3.33 2.83
N ASN A 50 -4.53 4.23 3.80
CA ASN A 50 -4.69 5.66 3.52
C ASN A 50 -3.51 6.20 2.71
N GLN A 51 -3.82 7.15 1.82
CA GLN A 51 -2.80 7.81 1.01
C GLN A 51 -1.84 8.62 1.87
N GLY A 52 -0.54 8.51 1.56
CA GLY A 52 0.50 9.37 2.13
C GLY A 52 0.56 10.73 1.43
N SER A 53 1.41 11.62 1.92
CA SER A 53 1.67 12.91 1.26
C SER A 53 2.33 12.69 -0.10
N LEU A 54 2.02 13.56 -1.07
CA LEU A 54 2.64 13.55 -2.38
C LEU A 54 3.82 14.51 -2.39
N GLN A 55 4.97 14.03 -2.83
CA GLN A 55 6.18 14.82 -2.97
C GLN A 55 6.55 14.95 -4.45
N ASN A 56 6.81 16.16 -4.91
CA ASN A 56 7.38 16.40 -6.23
C ASN A 56 8.87 16.02 -6.21
N THR A 57 9.27 15.09 -7.05
CA THR A 57 10.66 14.62 -7.18
C THR A 57 11.38 15.25 -8.37
N GLY A 58 10.63 15.74 -9.35
CA GLY A 58 11.19 16.26 -10.59
C GLY A 58 11.78 15.19 -11.52
N VAL A 59 11.71 13.90 -11.14
CA VAL A 59 12.18 12.78 -11.95
C VAL A 59 11.12 12.39 -12.97
N ASP A 60 11.53 12.29 -14.24
CA ASP A 60 10.60 12.08 -15.36
C ASP A 60 9.93 10.70 -15.37
N THR A 61 10.49 9.72 -14.68
CA THR A 61 9.94 8.36 -14.59
C THR A 61 9.09 8.12 -13.35
N ASP A 62 9.02 9.09 -12.43
CA ASP A 62 8.26 8.97 -11.20
C ASP A 62 6.78 9.26 -11.41
N VAL A 63 5.92 8.39 -10.90
CA VAL A 63 4.45 8.49 -11.03
C VAL A 63 3.78 8.19 -9.72
N ALA A 64 3.02 9.12 -9.19
CA ALA A 64 2.17 8.87 -8.01
C ALA A 64 0.72 8.64 -8.40
N ILE A 65 0.02 7.82 -7.62
CA ILE A 65 -1.43 7.65 -7.71
C ILE A 65 -2.08 8.61 -6.71
N VAL A 66 -3.03 9.41 -7.17
CA VAL A 66 -3.86 10.31 -6.35
C VAL A 66 -5.23 9.67 -6.17
N GLY A 67 -5.49 9.06 -5.05
CA GLY A 67 -6.72 8.30 -4.80
C GLY A 67 -6.49 6.80 -4.72
N GLU A 68 -7.50 6.00 -5.08
CA GLU A 68 -7.46 4.55 -4.98
C GLU A 68 -6.84 3.90 -6.22
N GLY A 69 -6.05 2.86 -6.01
CA GLY A 69 -5.46 2.05 -7.07
C GLY A 69 -4.06 1.58 -6.73
N PHE A 70 -3.58 0.61 -7.50
CA PHE A 70 -2.25 0.03 -7.41
C PHE A 70 -1.72 -0.16 -8.83
N PHE A 71 -0.42 -0.03 -9.00
CA PHE A 71 0.27 -0.49 -10.19
C PHE A 71 0.43 -2.01 -10.13
N ARG A 72 0.37 -2.68 -11.26
CA ARG A 72 0.66 -4.10 -11.39
C ARG A 72 2.06 -4.29 -11.93
N VAL A 73 2.81 -5.18 -11.33
CA VAL A 73 4.15 -5.56 -11.77
C VAL A 73 4.22 -7.07 -11.95
N GLN A 74 5.03 -7.51 -12.88
CA GLN A 74 5.29 -8.93 -13.11
C GLN A 74 6.57 -9.34 -12.39
N GLN A 75 6.47 -10.38 -11.59
CA GLN A 75 7.61 -10.98 -10.90
C GLN A 75 8.40 -11.92 -11.83
N TYR A 76 9.59 -12.31 -11.42
CA TYR A 76 10.46 -13.21 -12.20
C TYR A 76 9.89 -14.61 -12.41
N ASP A 77 8.99 -15.06 -11.54
CA ASP A 77 8.27 -16.33 -11.63
C ASP A 77 7.05 -16.27 -12.57
N GLY A 78 6.79 -15.10 -13.17
CA GLY A 78 5.64 -14.84 -14.03
C GLY A 78 4.36 -14.46 -13.27
N SER A 79 4.36 -14.48 -11.94
CA SER A 79 3.23 -14.04 -11.14
C SER A 79 3.09 -12.51 -11.12
N TYR A 80 1.91 -12.02 -10.72
CA TYR A 80 1.66 -10.59 -10.59
C TYR A 80 1.68 -10.16 -9.14
N ALA A 81 2.36 -9.05 -8.89
CA ALA A 81 2.31 -8.31 -7.64
C ALA A 81 1.79 -6.89 -7.89
N TYR A 82 1.38 -6.24 -6.83
CA TYR A 82 0.78 -4.90 -6.88
C TYR A 82 1.54 -3.96 -5.96
N THR A 83 1.71 -2.73 -6.40
CA THR A 83 2.44 -1.73 -5.63
C THR A 83 1.81 -0.35 -5.74
N ARG A 84 2.01 0.48 -4.72
CA ARG A 84 1.74 1.93 -4.81
C ARG A 84 3.02 2.74 -5.02
N ASP A 85 4.17 2.06 -5.05
CA ASP A 85 5.45 2.69 -5.35
C ASP A 85 5.54 2.95 -6.85
N GLY A 86 5.65 4.21 -7.22
CA GLY A 86 5.76 4.64 -8.61
C GLY A 86 7.15 5.15 -8.96
N SER A 87 8.19 4.76 -8.21
CA SER A 87 9.57 5.05 -8.55
C SER A 87 10.06 4.11 -9.65
N PHE A 88 9.66 4.40 -10.89
CA PHE A 88 9.99 3.58 -12.03
C PHE A 88 11.34 4.00 -12.65
N LYS A 89 11.92 3.07 -13.41
CA LYS A 89 13.12 3.27 -14.21
C LYS A 89 12.90 2.68 -15.60
N VAL A 90 13.75 3.07 -16.53
CA VAL A 90 13.76 2.49 -17.86
C VAL A 90 14.96 1.58 -17.95
N ASP A 91 14.75 0.34 -18.37
CA ASP A 91 15.83 -0.62 -18.58
C ASP A 91 16.52 -0.43 -19.94
N SER A 92 17.54 -1.26 -20.23
CA SER A 92 18.29 -1.23 -21.50
C SER A 92 17.44 -1.53 -22.72
N ASN A 93 16.27 -2.16 -22.54
CA ASN A 93 15.34 -2.51 -23.63
C ASN A 93 14.25 -1.44 -23.81
N GLY A 94 14.33 -0.32 -23.08
CA GLY A 94 13.30 0.71 -23.11
C GLY A 94 12.04 0.35 -22.33
N GLN A 95 12.05 -0.71 -21.50
CA GLN A 95 10.89 -1.10 -20.70
C GLN A 95 10.82 -0.34 -19.39
N LEU A 96 9.60 0.00 -18.98
CA LEU A 96 9.35 0.61 -17.67
C LEU A 96 9.39 -0.49 -16.59
N VAL A 97 10.33 -0.36 -15.64
CA VAL A 97 10.58 -1.33 -14.57
C VAL A 97 10.60 -0.65 -13.21
N THR A 98 10.40 -1.43 -12.15
CA THR A 98 10.59 -0.97 -10.76
C THR A 98 12.08 -0.88 -10.41
N ASN A 99 12.41 -0.35 -9.25
CA ASN A 99 13.79 -0.32 -8.75
C ASN A 99 14.46 -1.71 -8.67
N ASN A 100 13.65 -2.75 -8.50
CA ASN A 100 14.10 -4.15 -8.42
C ASN A 100 14.11 -4.84 -9.79
N GLY A 101 13.86 -4.12 -10.88
CA GLY A 101 13.86 -4.66 -12.24
C GLY A 101 12.59 -5.43 -12.63
N LEU A 102 11.50 -5.34 -11.83
CA LEU A 102 10.23 -5.96 -12.16
C LEU A 102 9.50 -5.12 -13.21
N ARG A 103 8.91 -5.76 -14.22
CA ARG A 103 8.23 -5.08 -15.31
C ARG A 103 6.89 -4.52 -14.86
N VAL A 104 6.61 -3.29 -15.23
CA VAL A 104 5.28 -2.68 -15.02
C VAL A 104 4.32 -3.19 -16.07
N MET A 105 3.12 -3.57 -15.63
CA MET A 105 2.08 -4.11 -16.52
C MET A 105 0.88 -3.17 -16.58
N PRO A 106 0.31 -2.91 -17.77
CA PRO A 106 0.71 -3.38 -19.12
C PRO A 106 2.13 -2.96 -19.51
N GLU A 107 2.81 -3.77 -20.30
CA GLU A 107 4.17 -3.44 -20.73
C GLU A 107 4.18 -2.12 -21.52
N ILE A 108 5.02 -1.19 -21.07
CA ILE A 108 5.27 0.07 -21.75
C ILE A 108 6.70 0.04 -22.26
N ILE A 109 6.84 -0.02 -23.58
CA ILE A 109 8.13 -0.11 -24.25
C ILE A 109 8.37 1.21 -24.99
N LEU A 110 9.42 1.92 -24.60
CA LEU A 110 9.83 3.15 -25.24
C LEU A 110 10.55 2.82 -26.55
N PRO A 111 10.28 3.53 -27.66
CA PRO A 111 10.90 3.29 -28.95
C PRO A 111 12.39 3.65 -28.92
N GLU A 112 13.21 3.04 -29.79
CA GLU A 112 14.64 3.37 -29.90
C GLU A 112 14.86 4.86 -30.18
N GLY A 113 15.87 5.46 -29.53
CA GLY A 113 16.18 6.89 -29.67
C GLY A 113 15.23 7.81 -28.90
N PHE A 114 14.52 7.28 -27.90
CA PHE A 114 13.70 8.09 -26.99
C PHE A 114 14.57 9.01 -26.11
N ASP A 115 14.01 10.14 -25.75
CA ASP A 115 14.58 11.04 -24.74
C ASP A 115 13.74 10.97 -23.48
N VAL A 116 14.33 10.44 -22.38
CA VAL A 116 13.65 10.28 -21.09
C VAL A 116 13.13 11.63 -20.57
N SER A 117 13.84 12.72 -20.84
CA SER A 117 13.44 14.05 -20.38
C SER A 117 12.13 14.55 -21.03
N THR A 118 11.73 13.94 -22.14
CA THR A 118 10.48 14.26 -22.84
C THR A 118 9.31 13.34 -22.46
N LEU A 119 9.57 12.36 -21.59
CA LEU A 119 8.53 11.46 -21.08
C LEU A 119 7.43 12.28 -20.41
N ASN A 120 6.22 12.09 -20.82
CA ASN A 120 5.05 12.73 -20.24
C ASN A 120 3.97 11.68 -19.94
N ILE A 121 3.46 11.72 -18.72
CA ILE A 121 2.40 10.83 -18.26
C ILE A 121 1.22 11.70 -17.85
N THR A 122 0.11 11.52 -18.54
CA THR A 122 -1.11 12.30 -18.28
C THR A 122 -1.83 11.80 -17.02
N GLN A 123 -2.77 12.57 -16.51
CA GLN A 123 -3.61 12.16 -15.38
C GLN A 123 -4.41 10.89 -15.65
N THR A 124 -4.73 10.62 -16.91
CA THR A 124 -5.43 9.41 -17.35
C THR A 124 -4.51 8.22 -17.59
N GLY A 125 -3.22 8.33 -17.28
CA GLY A 125 -2.25 7.25 -17.42
C GLY A 125 -1.67 7.06 -18.82
N LEU A 126 -1.98 7.94 -19.78
CA LEU A 126 -1.40 7.87 -21.11
C LEU A 126 0.06 8.30 -21.08
N VAL A 127 0.93 7.45 -21.59
CA VAL A 127 2.38 7.66 -21.65
C VAL A 127 2.77 8.07 -23.05
N SER A 128 3.45 9.20 -23.18
CA SER A 128 3.96 9.72 -24.44
C SER A 128 5.41 10.16 -24.31
N VAL A 129 6.18 10.03 -25.39
CA VAL A 129 7.60 10.39 -25.44
C VAL A 129 7.92 10.99 -26.82
N LYS A 130 8.91 11.87 -26.88
CA LYS A 130 9.44 12.35 -28.15
C LYS A 130 10.64 11.52 -28.59
N VAL A 131 10.72 11.22 -29.86
CA VAL A 131 11.77 10.39 -30.46
C VAL A 131 12.63 11.25 -31.40
N ASN A 132 13.95 11.11 -31.32
CA ASN A 132 14.93 11.69 -32.25
C ASN A 132 14.76 13.20 -32.51
N GLY A 133 14.38 13.99 -31.48
CA GLY A 133 14.19 15.44 -31.64
C GLY A 133 12.94 15.83 -32.45
N GLY A 134 12.05 14.90 -32.74
CA GLY A 134 10.74 15.17 -33.31
C GLY A 134 9.91 16.08 -32.42
N ASN A 135 9.10 16.96 -33.01
CA ASN A 135 8.23 17.86 -32.27
C ASN A 135 6.95 17.18 -31.76
N ASP A 136 6.55 16.09 -32.39
CA ASP A 136 5.30 15.39 -32.06
C ASP A 136 5.54 14.29 -31.02
N PRO A 137 4.78 14.26 -29.92
CA PRO A 137 4.85 13.18 -28.95
C PRO A 137 4.24 11.90 -29.53
N VAL A 138 4.94 10.80 -29.38
CA VAL A 138 4.46 9.45 -29.74
C VAL A 138 3.86 8.81 -28.52
N GLU A 139 2.65 8.31 -28.62
CA GLU A 139 2.01 7.53 -27.56
C GLU A 139 2.62 6.12 -27.56
N VAL A 140 3.16 5.72 -26.39
CA VAL A 140 3.85 4.44 -26.21
C VAL A 140 3.06 3.43 -25.41
N GLY A 141 2.06 3.88 -24.67
CA GLY A 141 1.21 2.99 -23.89
C GLY A 141 0.34 3.71 -22.86
N GLN A 142 -0.40 2.94 -22.11
CA GLN A 142 -1.25 3.44 -21.06
C GLN A 142 -1.01 2.66 -19.77
N ILE A 143 -0.82 3.38 -18.69
CA ILE A 143 -0.78 2.81 -17.33
C ILE A 143 -2.20 2.44 -16.92
N GLU A 144 -2.38 1.21 -16.46
CA GLU A 144 -3.61 0.75 -15.82
C GLU A 144 -3.44 0.72 -14.31
N LEU A 145 -4.52 1.03 -13.61
CA LEU A 145 -4.60 0.88 -12.15
C LEU A 145 -5.47 -0.31 -11.79
N TYR A 146 -5.19 -0.90 -10.65
CA TYR A 146 -5.92 -2.05 -10.13
C TYR A 146 -6.49 -1.73 -8.77
N ARG A 147 -7.76 -2.05 -8.56
CA ARG A 147 -8.45 -1.91 -7.28
C ARG A 147 -8.80 -3.28 -6.72
N PHE A 148 -8.97 -3.32 -5.41
CA PHE A 148 -9.38 -4.51 -4.69
C PHE A 148 -10.62 -4.21 -3.86
N PRO A 149 -11.61 -5.12 -3.79
CA PRO A 149 -12.74 -4.99 -2.90
C PRO A 149 -12.32 -4.79 -1.44
N ASN A 150 -11.23 -5.44 -1.03
CA ASN A 150 -10.65 -5.31 0.30
C ASN A 150 -9.11 -5.17 0.22
N ALA A 151 -8.62 -3.96 0.10
CA ALA A 151 -7.17 -3.70 0.02
C ALA A 151 -6.39 -4.09 1.29
N VAL A 152 -7.07 -4.14 2.45
CA VAL A 152 -6.45 -4.55 3.72
C VAL A 152 -6.13 -6.04 3.73
N GLY A 153 -6.88 -6.84 2.97
CA GLY A 153 -6.67 -8.28 2.81
C GLY A 153 -5.47 -8.66 1.94
N LEU A 154 -4.79 -7.70 1.31
CA LEU A 154 -3.59 -7.95 0.52
C LEU A 154 -2.43 -8.43 1.41
N GLN A 155 -1.73 -9.46 0.95
CA GLN A 155 -0.51 -9.94 1.61
C GLN A 155 0.70 -9.14 1.13
N ALA A 156 1.50 -8.62 2.07
CA ALA A 156 2.78 -8.01 1.71
C ALA A 156 3.86 -9.08 1.50
N GLU A 157 4.60 -8.95 0.42
CA GLU A 157 5.76 -9.81 0.11
C GLU A 157 7.12 -9.15 0.40
N GLY A 158 7.12 -7.89 0.82
CA GLY A 158 8.33 -7.06 0.93
C GLY A 158 8.43 -6.07 -0.25
N ASP A 159 9.45 -5.21 -0.26
CA ASP A 159 9.75 -4.25 -1.33
C ASP A 159 8.54 -3.39 -1.79
N ASN A 160 7.63 -3.09 -0.86
CA ASN A 160 6.35 -2.42 -1.14
C ASN A 160 5.43 -3.18 -2.10
N LEU A 161 5.63 -4.50 -2.27
CA LEU A 161 4.82 -5.37 -3.10
C LEU A 161 3.71 -6.04 -2.29
N PHE A 162 2.57 -6.18 -2.94
CA PHE A 162 1.38 -6.81 -2.40
C PHE A 162 0.91 -7.93 -3.32
N LYS A 163 0.52 -9.04 -2.73
CA LYS A 163 -0.06 -10.19 -3.43
C LYS A 163 -1.54 -10.33 -3.11
N VAL A 164 -2.28 -10.77 -4.10
CA VAL A 164 -3.71 -11.06 -3.97
C VAL A 164 -3.91 -12.26 -3.04
N THR A 165 -4.92 -12.17 -2.20
CA THR A 165 -5.39 -13.27 -1.35
C THR A 165 -6.88 -13.48 -1.53
N ASN A 166 -7.40 -14.58 -1.02
CA ASN A 166 -8.85 -14.82 -0.99
C ASN A 166 -9.60 -13.73 -0.21
N ALA A 167 -8.93 -13.09 0.77
CA ALA A 167 -9.52 -12.03 1.58
C ALA A 167 -9.52 -10.67 0.88
N SER A 168 -8.60 -10.41 -0.06
CA SER A 168 -8.57 -9.15 -0.83
C SER A 168 -9.60 -9.12 -1.96
N GLY A 169 -10.01 -10.30 -2.45
CA GLY A 169 -10.73 -10.44 -3.70
C GLY A 169 -9.82 -10.28 -4.93
N GLU A 170 -10.38 -10.44 -6.11
CA GLU A 170 -9.66 -10.31 -7.37
C GLU A 170 -9.34 -8.84 -7.70
N ALA A 171 -8.26 -8.65 -8.45
CA ALA A 171 -7.85 -7.34 -8.93
C ALA A 171 -8.78 -6.86 -10.05
N ILE A 172 -9.40 -5.72 -9.88
CA ILE A 172 -10.26 -5.08 -10.86
C ILE A 172 -9.42 -4.05 -11.63
N PRO A 173 -9.16 -4.27 -12.94
CA PRO A 173 -8.43 -3.31 -13.74
C PRO A 173 -9.30 -2.10 -14.09
N GLY A 174 -8.67 -0.94 -14.26
CA GLY A 174 -9.34 0.26 -14.71
C GLY A 174 -8.38 1.35 -15.14
N ARG A 175 -8.91 2.35 -15.82
CA ARG A 175 -8.14 3.50 -16.27
C ARG A 175 -8.06 4.56 -15.17
N PRO A 176 -6.89 5.18 -14.98
CA PRO A 176 -6.76 6.32 -14.07
C PRO A 176 -7.79 7.41 -14.38
N GLY A 177 -8.39 8.00 -13.34
CA GLY A 177 -9.38 9.06 -13.46
C GLY A 177 -10.81 8.64 -13.84
N TYR A 178 -11.07 7.36 -14.02
CA TYR A 178 -12.40 6.84 -14.37
C TYR A 178 -12.91 5.86 -13.30
N GLU A 179 -14.24 5.74 -13.18
CA GLU A 179 -14.94 4.72 -12.39
C GLU A 179 -14.46 4.58 -10.93
N GLY A 180 -14.04 5.69 -10.32
CA GLY A 180 -13.55 5.71 -8.94
C GLY A 180 -12.10 5.26 -8.77
N PHE A 181 -11.36 5.10 -9.86
CA PHE A 181 -9.91 4.98 -9.81
C PHE A 181 -9.27 6.34 -9.58
N GLY A 182 -8.13 6.34 -8.87
CA GLY A 182 -7.34 7.53 -8.68
C GLY A 182 -6.70 8.03 -9.98
N ASP A 183 -6.27 9.29 -9.98
CA ASP A 183 -5.52 9.89 -11.09
C ASP A 183 -4.03 9.56 -10.99
N THR A 184 -3.32 9.56 -12.11
CA THR A 184 -1.86 9.51 -12.12
C THR A 184 -1.27 10.92 -12.10
N ARG A 185 -0.20 11.11 -11.33
CA ARG A 185 0.54 12.36 -11.25
C ARG A 185 2.00 12.16 -11.59
N HIS A 186 2.41 12.73 -12.70
CA HIS A 186 3.77 12.67 -13.22
C HIS A 186 4.74 13.50 -12.37
N LYS A 187 5.97 13.02 -12.19
CA LYS A 187 7.06 13.65 -11.40
C LYS A 187 6.76 13.76 -9.90
N PHE A 188 5.85 12.93 -9.40
CA PHE A 188 5.52 12.85 -7.99
C PHE A 188 5.68 11.42 -7.48
N LEU A 189 6.01 11.31 -6.19
CA LEU A 189 5.98 10.04 -5.45
C LEU A 189 5.08 10.15 -4.24
N GLU A 190 4.40 9.06 -3.93
CA GLU A 190 3.66 8.92 -2.69
C GLU A 190 4.61 8.55 -1.56
N MET A 191 4.72 9.42 -0.57
CA MET A 191 5.47 9.18 0.65
C MET A 191 4.74 8.16 1.55
N SER A 192 5.45 7.62 2.54
CA SER A 192 4.82 6.79 3.56
C SER A 192 3.75 7.59 4.32
N ASN A 193 2.66 6.93 4.71
CA ASN A 193 1.62 7.51 5.57
C ASN A 193 1.99 7.42 7.07
N VAL A 194 3.22 7.06 7.41
CA VAL A 194 3.74 7.02 8.79
C VAL A 194 4.13 8.41 9.24
N SER A 195 3.61 8.82 10.40
CA SER A 195 4.02 10.04 11.10
C SER A 195 4.86 9.67 12.32
N VAL A 196 6.12 10.07 12.33
CA VAL A 196 7.06 9.78 13.43
C VAL A 196 6.51 10.27 14.77
N VAL A 197 5.89 11.46 14.78
CA VAL A 197 5.29 12.03 16.00
C VAL A 197 4.16 11.17 16.54
N ASN A 198 3.27 10.71 15.67
CA ASN A 198 2.16 9.84 16.07
C ASN A 198 2.65 8.48 16.58
N GLU A 199 3.67 7.91 15.94
CA GLU A 199 4.26 6.65 16.38
C GLU A 199 4.91 6.78 17.78
N MET A 200 5.62 7.88 18.03
CA MET A 200 6.18 8.16 19.35
C MET A 200 5.09 8.30 20.42
N VAL A 201 4.00 9.00 20.12
CA VAL A 201 2.86 9.13 21.04
C VAL A 201 2.22 7.77 21.31
N GLN A 202 2.01 6.95 20.28
CA GLN A 202 1.46 5.60 20.46
C GLN A 202 2.38 4.70 21.29
N MET A 203 3.70 4.81 21.10
CA MET A 203 4.67 4.08 21.89
C MET A 203 4.61 4.48 23.38
N ILE A 204 4.51 5.77 23.69
CA ILE A 204 4.37 6.29 25.05
C ILE A 204 3.07 5.77 25.69
N VAL A 205 1.96 5.78 24.93
CA VAL A 205 0.66 5.28 25.41
C VAL A 205 0.71 3.76 25.65
N ALA A 206 1.41 3.00 24.82
CA ALA A 206 1.53 1.55 24.98
C ALA A 206 2.43 1.14 26.16
N GLN A 207 3.33 2.03 26.62
CA GLN A 207 4.20 1.78 27.78
C GLN A 207 3.53 2.10 29.11
N ARG A 208 2.36 2.69 29.13
CA ARG A 208 1.63 3.14 30.33
C ARG A 208 0.50 2.21 30.69
#